data_89588197b47e4b49aa5b1ba53681b61e
#
_entry.id   89588197b47e4b49aa5b1ba53681b61e
#
_cell.length_a   1.000
_cell.length_b   1.000
_cell.length_c   1.000
_cell.angle_alpha   90.00
_cell.angle_beta   90.00
_cell.angle_gamma   90.00
#
_symmetry.space_group_name_H-M   'P 1'
#
loop_
_entity.id
_entity.type
_entity.pdbx_description
1 polymer ?
#
loop_
_entity_poly.entity_id
_entity_poly.type
_entity_poly.pdbx_seq_one_letter_code
_entity_poly.pdbx_strand_id
1 'polypeptide(L)'
;MNDEANDNEMIEKTLQFYIDGAKSGKGDDMKPAFHEDATIFGYIGDDLFAGPIQKLFDWNDKNGPATEIETKIASIDIAGTIATVRLESDNWTGHKFTDFFTLLKVEGIWKIMNKVFHLHG
;
A
#
# COMPACT_ATOMS: atom_id res chain seq x y z
N MET A 1 -8.37 -21.43 18.42
CA MET A 1 -8.81 -20.47 17.39
C MET A 1 -7.61 -19.96 16.61
N ASN A 2 -7.72 -19.99 15.30
CA ASN A 2 -6.62 -19.53 14.45
C ASN A 2 -6.83 -18.09 14.04
N ASP A 3 -6.29 -17.16 14.83
CA ASP A 3 -6.42 -15.73 14.56
C ASP A 3 -5.60 -15.30 13.35
N GLU A 4 -4.55 -16.06 12.99
CA GLU A 4 -3.67 -15.71 11.88
C GLU A 4 -4.39 -15.80 10.52
N ALA A 5 -5.25 -16.79 10.31
CA ALA A 5 -6.03 -16.90 9.08
C ALA A 5 -6.99 -15.71 8.93
N ASN A 6 -7.62 -15.31 10.04
CA ASN A 6 -8.50 -14.14 10.07
C ASN A 6 -7.70 -12.85 9.84
N ASP A 7 -6.52 -12.73 10.44
CA ASP A 7 -5.64 -11.59 10.24
C ASP A 7 -5.20 -11.48 8.78
N ASN A 8 -4.94 -12.61 8.12
CA ASN A 8 -4.57 -12.62 6.71
C ASN A 8 -5.67 -11.98 5.85
N GLU A 9 -6.93 -12.38 6.08
CA GLU A 9 -8.07 -11.79 5.37
C GLU A 9 -8.22 -10.29 5.66
N MET A 10 -8.02 -9.89 6.90
CA MET A 10 -8.13 -8.49 7.31
C MET A 10 -7.05 -7.63 6.67
N ILE A 11 -5.83 -8.18 6.56
CA ILE A 11 -4.72 -7.51 5.88
C ILE A 11 -5.06 -7.33 4.40
N GLU A 12 -5.60 -8.37 3.75
CA GLU A 12 -6.02 -8.27 2.36
C GLU A 12 -7.06 -7.18 2.16
N LYS A 13 -8.01 -7.04 3.08
CA LYS A 13 -9.02 -5.97 3.03
C LYS A 13 -8.37 -4.60 3.17
N THR A 14 -7.37 -4.47 4.04
CA THR A 14 -6.62 -3.22 4.19
C THR A 14 -5.94 -2.85 2.88
N LEU A 15 -5.26 -3.80 2.25
CA LEU A 15 -4.60 -3.58 0.96
C LEU A 15 -5.61 -3.22 -0.13
N GLN A 16 -6.84 -3.74 -0.05
CA GLN A 16 -7.86 -3.46 -1.05
C GLN A 16 -8.24 -1.97 -1.09
N PHE A 17 -8.27 -1.29 0.04
CA PHE A 17 -8.47 0.17 0.06
C PHE A 17 -7.38 0.89 -0.74
N TYR A 18 -6.15 0.46 -0.57
CA TYR A 18 -5.02 1.02 -1.31
C TYR A 18 -5.19 0.80 -2.82
N ILE A 19 -5.53 -0.43 -3.21
CA ILE A 19 -5.72 -0.80 -4.61
C ILE A 19 -6.90 -0.04 -5.22
N ASP A 20 -8.02 0.04 -4.51
CA ASP A 20 -9.20 0.77 -4.97
C ASP A 20 -8.89 2.25 -5.14
N GLY A 21 -8.11 2.83 -4.24
CA GLY A 21 -7.68 4.22 -4.35
C GLY A 21 -6.77 4.47 -5.55
N ALA A 22 -5.91 3.51 -5.90
CA ALA A 22 -5.11 3.59 -7.12
C ALA A 22 -6.01 3.57 -8.36
N LYS A 23 -6.99 2.70 -8.38
CA LYS A 23 -7.94 2.59 -9.51
C LYS A 23 -8.77 3.86 -9.69
N SER A 24 -9.27 4.43 -8.60
CA SER A 24 -10.10 5.63 -8.65
C SER A 24 -9.30 6.91 -8.92
N GLY A 25 -8.00 6.88 -8.62
CA GLY A 25 -7.14 8.06 -8.71
C GLY A 25 -7.38 9.07 -7.61
N LYS A 26 -8.03 8.65 -6.52
CA LYS A 26 -8.36 9.53 -5.40
C LYS A 26 -7.59 9.10 -4.15
N GLY A 27 -6.72 9.98 -3.67
CA GLY A 27 -5.96 9.73 -2.45
C GLY A 27 -6.86 9.47 -1.23
N ASP A 28 -8.01 10.13 -1.17
CA ASP A 28 -8.96 9.92 -0.08
C ASP A 28 -9.46 8.46 0.01
N ASP A 29 -9.55 7.77 -1.12
CA ASP A 29 -9.97 6.37 -1.14
C ASP A 29 -8.87 5.44 -0.61
N MET A 30 -7.61 5.86 -0.63
CA MET A 30 -6.48 5.11 -0.08
C MET A 30 -6.34 5.28 1.44
N LYS A 31 -6.76 6.41 1.98
CA LYS A 31 -6.52 6.78 3.37
C LYS A 31 -6.94 5.71 4.38
N PRO A 32 -8.06 5.00 4.21
CA PRO A 32 -8.46 3.97 5.18
C PRO A 32 -7.44 2.85 5.36
N ALA A 33 -6.55 2.63 4.38
CA ALA A 33 -5.51 1.60 4.48
C ALA A 33 -4.37 1.99 5.40
N PHE A 34 -4.15 3.29 5.62
CA PHE A 34 -2.94 3.80 6.26
C PHE A 34 -3.21 4.40 7.63
N HIS A 35 -2.24 4.22 8.53
CA HIS A 35 -2.21 4.97 9.77
C HIS A 35 -1.91 6.45 9.45
N GLU A 36 -2.40 7.38 10.29
CA GLU A 36 -2.20 8.80 10.06
C GLU A 36 -0.72 9.21 10.08
N ASP A 37 0.11 8.48 10.82
CA ASP A 37 1.56 8.73 10.92
C ASP A 37 2.39 7.90 9.93
N ALA A 38 1.74 7.22 8.99
CA ALA A 38 2.45 6.38 8.03
C ALA A 38 3.40 7.18 7.15
N THR A 39 4.42 6.49 6.65
CA THR A 39 5.48 7.09 5.84
C THR A 39 5.67 6.33 4.53
N ILE A 40 6.29 7.00 3.57
CA ILE A 40 6.60 6.43 2.24
C ILE A 40 8.03 6.77 1.85
N PHE A 41 8.72 5.79 1.24
CA PHE A 41 10.08 5.96 0.72
C PHE A 41 10.25 5.17 -0.56
N GLY A 42 10.94 5.75 -1.53
CA GLY A 42 11.32 5.09 -2.76
C GLY A 42 11.95 6.07 -3.73
N TYR A 43 12.48 5.56 -4.83
CA TYR A 43 13.04 6.41 -5.86
C TYR A 43 12.10 6.51 -7.06
N ILE A 44 11.94 7.71 -7.58
CA ILE A 44 11.33 7.95 -8.87
C ILE A 44 12.45 8.48 -9.77
N GLY A 45 12.98 7.59 -10.65
CA GLY A 45 14.22 7.87 -11.33
C GLY A 45 15.36 8.02 -10.33
N ASP A 46 16.04 9.15 -10.35
CA ASP A 46 17.15 9.44 -9.42
C ASP A 46 16.70 10.24 -8.20
N ASP A 47 15.42 10.60 -8.11
CA ASP A 47 14.89 11.43 -7.04
C ASP A 47 14.30 10.59 -5.90
N LEU A 48 14.73 10.87 -4.69
CA LEU A 48 14.17 10.22 -3.51
C LEU A 48 12.80 10.83 -3.18
N PHE A 49 11.79 9.97 -3.22
CA PHE A 49 10.43 10.31 -2.80
C PHE A 49 10.29 9.82 -1.36
N ALA A 50 10.24 10.72 -0.40
CA ALA A 50 10.32 10.35 1.01
C ALA A 50 9.54 11.30 1.89
N GLY A 51 8.84 10.76 2.88
CA GLY A 51 8.14 11.57 3.88
C GLY A 51 6.81 11.00 4.34
N PRO A 52 5.91 11.86 4.84
CA PRO A 52 4.59 11.42 5.25
C PRO A 52 3.80 10.80 4.11
N ILE A 53 2.94 9.85 4.43
CA ILE A 53 2.13 9.14 3.43
C ILE A 53 1.21 10.09 2.63
N GLN A 54 0.94 11.28 3.15
CA GLN A 54 0.17 12.29 2.42
C GLN A 54 0.78 12.57 1.03
N LYS A 55 2.08 12.44 0.89
CA LYS A 55 2.76 12.59 -0.40
C LYS A 55 2.24 11.60 -1.44
N LEU A 56 1.93 10.38 -1.03
CA LEU A 56 1.35 9.37 -1.92
C LEU A 56 -0.05 9.80 -2.36
N PHE A 57 -0.87 10.27 -1.43
CA PHE A 57 -2.22 10.69 -1.75
C PHE A 57 -2.22 11.85 -2.73
N ASP A 58 -1.33 12.82 -2.51
CA ASP A 58 -1.19 13.98 -3.41
C ASP A 58 -0.70 13.56 -4.80
N TRP A 59 0.27 12.65 -4.84
CA TRP A 59 0.77 12.12 -6.11
C TRP A 59 -0.33 11.37 -6.86
N ASN A 60 -1.10 10.55 -6.15
CA ASN A 60 -2.19 9.77 -6.73
C ASN A 60 -3.28 10.68 -7.32
N ASP A 61 -3.62 11.76 -6.60
CA ASP A 61 -4.60 12.74 -7.08
C ASP A 61 -4.15 13.40 -8.38
N LYS A 62 -2.86 13.71 -8.50
CA LYS A 62 -2.30 14.33 -9.71
C LYS A 62 -2.15 13.35 -10.86
N ASN A 63 -1.75 12.11 -10.54
CA ASN A 63 -1.52 11.08 -11.55
C ASN A 63 -2.83 10.62 -12.21
N GLY A 64 -3.91 10.62 -11.45
CA GLY A 64 -5.22 10.21 -11.94
C GLY A 64 -5.48 8.71 -11.85
N PRO A 65 -6.66 8.27 -12.30
CA PRO A 65 -7.09 6.88 -12.15
C PRO A 65 -6.21 5.89 -12.90
N ALA A 66 -5.85 4.81 -12.20
CA ALA A 66 -5.14 3.67 -12.79
C ALA A 66 -6.15 2.56 -13.07
N THR A 67 -7.05 2.80 -14.03
CA THR A 67 -8.19 1.91 -14.30
C THR A 67 -7.77 0.51 -14.75
N GLU A 68 -6.57 0.36 -15.31
CA GLU A 68 -6.07 -0.90 -15.83
C GLU A 68 -5.05 -1.56 -14.89
N ILE A 69 -4.94 -1.08 -13.66
CA ILE A 69 -3.96 -1.63 -12.71
C ILE A 69 -4.26 -3.10 -12.42
N GLU A 70 -3.21 -3.90 -12.40
CA GLU A 70 -3.26 -5.30 -12.00
C GLU A 70 -2.35 -5.49 -10.81
N THR A 71 -2.84 -6.12 -9.76
CA THR A 71 -2.09 -6.29 -8.53
C THR A 71 -2.05 -7.75 -8.10
N LYS A 72 -0.95 -8.11 -7.42
CA LYS A 72 -0.77 -9.44 -6.85
C LYS A 72 -0.09 -9.31 -5.50
N ILE A 73 -0.72 -9.85 -4.48
CA ILE A 73 -0.08 -9.99 -3.16
C ILE A 73 0.85 -11.20 -3.27
N ALA A 74 2.16 -10.95 -3.31
CA ALA A 74 3.15 -12.00 -3.47
C ALA A 74 3.41 -12.75 -2.17
N SER A 75 3.36 -12.04 -1.04
CA SER A 75 3.58 -12.66 0.27
C SER A 75 3.00 -11.80 1.39
N ILE A 76 2.57 -12.47 2.45
CA ILE A 76 2.16 -11.84 3.72
C ILE A 76 2.84 -12.64 4.83
N ASP A 77 3.56 -11.94 5.71
CA ASP A 77 4.24 -12.55 6.85
C ASP A 77 3.73 -11.88 8.11
N ILE A 78 3.14 -12.65 9.03
CA ILE A 78 2.47 -12.14 10.22
C ILE A 78 3.17 -12.68 11.48
N ALA A 79 3.42 -11.76 12.40
CA ALA A 79 3.94 -12.11 13.74
C ALA A 79 3.13 -11.32 14.78
N GLY A 80 2.09 -11.97 15.33
CA GLY A 80 1.23 -11.32 16.33
C GLY A 80 0.54 -10.07 15.77
N THR A 81 0.93 -8.90 16.25
CA THR A 81 0.32 -7.62 15.87
C THR A 81 1.03 -6.91 14.74
N ILE A 82 2.05 -7.52 14.14
CA ILE A 82 2.80 -6.91 13.04
C ILE A 82 2.75 -7.81 11.80
N ALA A 83 2.87 -7.18 10.64
CA ALA A 83 2.93 -7.92 9.38
C ALA A 83 3.77 -7.18 8.35
N THR A 84 4.32 -7.95 7.39
CA THR A 84 4.91 -7.40 6.18
C THR A 84 4.18 -7.98 4.98
N VAL A 85 4.05 -7.15 3.93
CA VAL A 85 3.38 -7.55 2.69
C VAL A 85 4.23 -7.12 1.51
N ARG A 86 4.39 -8.03 0.55
CA ARG A 86 4.96 -7.70 -0.75
C ARG A 86 3.82 -7.67 -1.77
N LEU A 87 3.64 -6.52 -2.42
CA LEU A 87 2.62 -6.31 -3.45
C LEU A 87 3.31 -5.99 -4.77
N GLU A 88 2.92 -6.69 -5.83
CA GLU A 88 3.33 -6.37 -7.19
C GLU A 88 2.19 -5.66 -7.89
N SER A 89 2.49 -4.55 -8.58
CA SER A 89 1.49 -3.79 -9.33
C SER A 89 1.98 -3.57 -10.75
N ASP A 90 1.12 -3.87 -11.73
CA ASP A 90 1.37 -3.60 -13.13
C ASP A 90 0.34 -2.60 -13.64
N ASN A 91 0.71 -1.87 -14.68
CA ASN A 91 -0.18 -0.92 -15.33
C ASN A 91 -0.77 0.14 -14.39
N TRP A 92 0.03 0.63 -13.45
CA TRP A 92 -0.33 1.81 -12.71
C TRP A 92 -0.02 3.00 -13.60
N THR A 93 -0.98 3.33 -14.47
CA THR A 93 -0.82 4.32 -15.55
C THR A 93 0.44 4.08 -16.38
N GLY A 94 0.70 2.79 -16.69
CA GLY A 94 1.87 2.36 -17.44
C GLY A 94 3.10 2.05 -16.61
N HIS A 95 3.04 2.25 -15.29
CA HIS A 95 4.15 1.98 -14.37
C HIS A 95 4.02 0.60 -13.73
N LYS A 96 5.17 0.01 -13.42
CA LYS A 96 5.26 -1.23 -12.67
C LYS A 96 5.99 -0.97 -11.36
N PHE A 97 5.38 -1.40 -10.25
CA PHE A 97 5.94 -1.22 -8.92
C PHE A 97 6.02 -2.54 -8.17
N THR A 98 7.05 -2.66 -7.33
CA THR A 98 7.07 -3.61 -6.22
C THR A 98 7.02 -2.80 -4.93
N ASP A 99 6.06 -3.13 -4.06
CA ASP A 99 5.88 -2.44 -2.79
C ASP A 99 6.14 -3.40 -1.63
N PHE A 100 6.88 -2.92 -0.64
CA PHE A 100 6.97 -3.58 0.66
C PHE A 100 6.25 -2.72 1.67
N PHE A 101 5.28 -3.33 2.36
CA PHE A 101 4.50 -2.66 3.41
C PHE A 101 4.82 -3.27 4.76
N THR A 102 4.88 -2.43 5.79
CA THR A 102 4.81 -2.90 7.17
C THR A 102 3.50 -2.44 7.77
N LEU A 103 2.82 -3.34 8.47
CA LEU A 103 1.51 -3.09 9.06
C LEU A 103 1.55 -3.36 10.55
N LEU A 104 0.68 -2.66 11.27
CA LEU A 104 0.47 -2.83 12.70
C LEU A 104 -1.03 -2.98 12.95
N LYS A 105 -1.39 -3.91 13.83
CA LYS A 105 -2.77 -4.08 14.26
C LYS A 105 -3.02 -3.13 15.44
N VAL A 106 -3.77 -2.07 15.18
CA VAL A 106 -4.07 -1.02 16.16
C VAL A 106 -5.54 -1.11 16.52
N GLU A 107 -5.83 -1.39 17.79
CA GLU A 107 -7.21 -1.53 18.27
C GLU A 107 -8.04 -2.50 17.42
N GLY A 108 -7.42 -3.63 17.05
CA GLY A 108 -8.06 -4.67 16.26
C GLY A 108 -8.11 -4.42 14.76
N ILE A 109 -7.54 -3.32 14.29
CA ILE A 109 -7.57 -2.94 12.87
C ILE A 109 -6.17 -2.90 12.30
N TRP A 110 -5.95 -3.62 11.19
CA TRP A 110 -4.67 -3.59 10.49
C TRP A 110 -4.52 -2.29 9.71
N LYS A 111 -3.42 -1.58 9.95
CA LYS A 111 -3.08 -0.34 9.26
C LYS A 111 -1.67 -0.41 8.70
N ILE A 112 -1.49 0.13 7.51
CA ILE A 112 -0.15 0.25 6.90
C ILE A 112 0.57 1.40 7.58
N MET A 113 1.76 1.11 8.11
CA MET A 113 2.60 2.10 8.82
C MET A 113 3.70 2.64 7.94
N ASN A 114 4.14 1.86 6.95
CA ASN A 114 5.24 2.26 6.08
C ASN A 114 5.10 1.56 4.72
N LYS A 115 5.39 2.31 3.68
CA LYS A 115 5.48 1.80 2.31
C LYS A 115 6.85 2.14 1.77
N VAL A 116 7.59 1.13 1.31
CA VAL A 116 8.83 1.33 0.55
C VAL A 116 8.59 0.73 -0.82
N PHE A 117 8.84 1.50 -1.87
CA PHE A 117 8.51 1.05 -3.22
C PHE A 117 9.73 1.06 -4.13
N HIS A 118 9.68 0.16 -5.12
CA HIS A 118 10.62 0.13 -6.23
C HIS A 118 9.84 0.34 -7.52
N LEU A 119 10.17 1.39 -8.25
CA LEU A 119 9.62 1.65 -9.57
C LEU A 119 10.52 0.97 -10.60
N HIS A 120 9.94 0.04 -11.36
CA HIS A 120 10.68 -0.66 -12.42
C HIS A 120 10.79 0.25 -13.64
N GLY A 121 11.98 0.48 -14.06
CA GLY A 121 12.25 1.36 -15.21
C GLY A 121 12.49 0.63 -16.47
#